data_3b0f6e2c9fd81c3acc6a9bd87d93d06d
#
_entry.id   3b0f6e2c9fd81c3acc6a9bd87d93d06d
#
_cell.length_a   1.000
_cell.length_b   1.000
_cell.length_c   1.000
_cell.angle_alpha   90.00
_cell.angle_beta   90.00
_cell.angle_gamma   90.00
#
_symmetry.space_group_name_H-M   'P 1'
#
loop_
_entity.id
_entity.type
_entity.pdbx_description
1 polymer ?
#
loop_
_entity_poly.entity_id
_entity_poly.type
_entity_poly.pdbx_seq_one_letter_code
_entity_poly.pdbx_strand_id
1 'polypeptide(L)' 'MVYKLMKKKIEREGLTEQNKNLCDVYLLGGRISEAEYAELMAM' A
#
# COMPACT_ATOMS: atom_id res chain seq x y z
N MET A 1 -11.60 -4.05 -0.81
CA MET A 1 -10.41 -4.37 -0.03
C MET A 1 -9.31 -3.39 -0.29
N VAL A 2 -8.80 -2.79 0.76
CA VAL A 2 -7.80 -1.72 0.65
C VAL A 2 -6.52 -2.20 -0.02
N TYR A 3 -6.06 -3.41 0.30
CA TYR A 3 -4.85 -3.96 -0.30
C TYR A 3 -4.93 -4.00 -1.82
N LYS A 4 -6.03 -4.50 -2.36
CA LYS A 4 -6.19 -4.59 -3.82
C LYS A 4 -6.26 -3.22 -4.47
N LEU A 5 -6.92 -2.28 -3.81
CA LEU A 5 -7.01 -0.91 -4.31
C LEU A 5 -5.63 -0.27 -4.37
N MET A 6 -4.85 -0.42 -3.31
CA MET A 6 -3.49 0.12 -3.26
C MET A 6 -2.58 -0.55 -4.27
N LYS A 7 -2.72 -1.86 -4.44
CA LYS A 7 -1.92 -2.58 -5.43
C LYS A 7 -2.15 -2.02 -6.82
N LYS A 8 -3.42 -1.83 -7.20
CA LYS A 8 -3.76 -1.27 -8.52
C LYS A 8 -3.25 0.16 -8.65
N LYS A 9 -3.38 0.95 -7.59
CA LYS A 9 -2.92 2.33 -7.60
C LYS A 9 -1.41 2.40 -7.81
N ILE A 10 -0.66 1.56 -7.11
CA ILE A 10 0.80 1.53 -7.24
C ILE A 10 1.22 1.00 -8.61
N GLU A 11 0.52 0.00 -9.14
CA GLU A 11 0.80 -0.50 -10.49
C GLU A 11 0.63 0.60 -11.54
N ARG A 12 -0.35 1.48 -11.35
CA ARG A 12 -0.64 2.53 -12.30
C ARG A 12 0.25 3.75 -12.12
N GLU A 13 0.50 4.15 -10.88
CA GLU A 13 1.20 5.40 -10.56
C GLU A 13 2.65 5.19 -10.11
N GLY A 14 3.01 3.99 -9.72
CA GLY A 14 4.30 3.70 -9.15
C GLY A 14 4.31 3.87 -7.64
N LEU A 15 5.41 3.52 -7.03
CA LEU A 15 5.57 3.61 -5.57
C LEU A 15 6.06 5.01 -5.21
N THR A 16 5.17 5.98 -5.33
CA THR A 16 5.48 7.37 -5.01
C THR A 16 5.50 7.57 -3.50
N GLU A 17 6.07 8.68 -3.06
CA GLU A 17 6.08 9.02 -1.65
C GLU A 17 4.67 9.12 -1.08
N GLN A 18 3.75 9.67 -1.86
CA GLN A 18 2.35 9.77 -1.45
C GLN A 18 1.74 8.37 -1.25
N ASN A 19 2.02 7.45 -2.17
CA ASN A 19 1.51 6.08 -2.05
C ASN A 19 2.13 5.34 -0.87
N LYS A 20 3.41 5.58 -0.59
CA LYS A 20 4.06 5.02 0.59
C LYS A 20 3.40 5.51 1.87
N ASN A 21 3.10 6.80 1.93
CA ASN A 21 2.42 7.37 3.09
C ASN A 21 1.03 6.79 3.28
N LEU A 22 0.29 6.58 2.20
CA LEU A 22 -1.02 5.95 2.27
C LEU A 22 -0.91 4.52 2.81
N CYS A 23 0.09 3.77 2.37
CA CYS A 23 0.32 2.41 2.88
C CYS A 23 0.61 2.44 4.38
N ASP A 24 1.42 3.39 4.84
CA ASP A 24 1.71 3.54 6.26
C ASP A 24 0.44 3.80 7.07
N VAL A 25 -0.41 4.68 6.57
CA VAL A 25 -1.68 5.00 7.25
C VAL A 25 -2.57 3.77 7.32
N TYR A 26 -2.67 3.02 6.23
CA TYR A 26 -3.51 1.82 6.20
C TYR A 26 -2.95 0.74 7.12
N LEU A 27 -1.64 0.60 7.20
CA LEU A 27 -1.02 -0.35 8.11
C LEU A 27 -1.33 0.01 9.56
N LEU A 28 -1.14 1.27 9.92
CA LEU A 28 -1.41 1.75 11.27
C LEU A 28 -2.88 1.61 11.63
N GLY A 29 -3.77 1.79 10.66
CA GLY A 29 -5.20 1.65 10.88
C GLY A 29 -5.69 0.21 10.87
N GLY A 30 -4.83 -0.76 10.63
CA GLY A 30 -5.20 -2.16 10.57
C GLY A 30 -5.96 -2.55 9.32
N ARG A 31 -5.88 -1.74 8.28
CA ARG A 31 -6.56 -2.00 7.01
C ARG A 31 -5.80 -2.98 6.13
N ILE A 32 -4.49 -3.03 6.29
CA ILE A 32 -3.64 -4.00 5.61
C ILE A 32 -2.72 -4.62 6.65
N SER A 33 -2.26 -5.85 6.38
CA SER A 33 -1.34 -6.54 7.28
C SER A 33 0.10 -6.15 6.98
N GLU A 34 1.01 -6.53 7.87
CA GLU A 34 2.44 -6.31 7.65
C GLU A 34 2.92 -7.01 6.38
N ALA A 35 2.42 -8.22 6.12
CA ALA A 35 2.76 -8.96 4.91
C ALA A 35 2.30 -8.21 3.66
N GLU A 36 1.07 -7.68 3.70
CA GLU A 36 0.55 -6.90 2.59
C GLU A 36 1.33 -5.61 2.39
N TYR A 37 1.70 -4.95 3.48
CA TYR A 37 2.52 -3.76 3.42
C TYR A 37 3.87 -4.06 2.76
N ALA A 38 4.51 -5.15 3.16
CA ALA A 38 5.79 -5.54 2.58
C ALA A 38 5.67 -5.83 1.09
N GLU A 39 4.59 -6.48 0.67
CA GLU A 39 4.34 -6.74 -0.75
C GLU A 39 4.17 -5.45 -1.54
N LEU A 40 3.42 -4.50 -0.99
CA LEU A 40 3.22 -3.21 -1.66
C LEU A 40 4.52 -2.44 -1.78
N MET A 41 5.36 -2.48 -0.75
CA MET A 41 6.65 -1.79 -0.78
C MET A 41 7.64 -2.44 -1.73
N ALA A 42 7.44 -3.69 -2.08
CA ALA A 42 8.32 -4.41 -3.00
C ALA A 42 7.93 -4.25 -4.47
N MET A 43 6.86 -3.56 -4.77
CA MET A 43 6.38 -3.37 -6.14
C MET A 43 7.22 -2.33 -6.94
#